data_f00fdeb3d48abf28a9d0b39f43c55345
#
_entry.id   f00fdeb3d48abf28a9d0b39f43c55345
#
_cell.length_a   1.000
_cell.length_b   1.000
_cell.length_c   1.000
_cell.angle_alpha   90.00
_cell.angle_beta   90.00
_cell.angle_gamma   90.00
#
_symmetry.space_group_name_H-M   'P 1'
#
loop_
_entity.id
_entity.type
_entity.pdbx_description
1 polymer ?
#
loop_
_entity_poly.entity_id
_entity_poly.type
_entity_poly.pdbx_seq_one_letter_code
_entity_poly.pdbx_strand_id
1 'polypeptide(L)'
;LKTTKYDINGALTAAKILEQMATLGEMAAQDLVLITSPEMFVDQILPLDQVLTLDKYGPAATILNGSLASIFGMPIVLSRYVDIKYNAGGGYDHVTTDRSGILIANMSSYKLYEKQGIAIETAREPASGAMEIVSTLRRVLNSPDQSTAKNVSWGYNTVTF
;
A
#
# COMPACT_ATOMS: atom_id res chain seq x y z
N LEU A 1 6.50 -11.66 6.91
CA LEU A 1 6.83 -10.59 5.97
C LEU A 1 8.02 -9.82 6.49
N LYS A 2 9.17 -9.87 5.80
CA LYS A 2 10.28 -8.97 6.10
C LYS A 2 9.96 -7.62 5.47
N THR A 3 9.52 -6.68 6.29
CA THR A 3 9.34 -5.29 5.88
C THR A 3 10.63 -4.54 6.20
N THR A 4 11.21 -3.90 5.21
CA THR A 4 12.33 -2.98 5.44
C THR A 4 11.74 -1.65 5.90
N LYS A 5 12.29 -1.07 6.96
CA LYS A 5 11.89 0.25 7.47
C LYS A 5 12.89 1.30 7.00
N TYR A 6 12.39 2.42 6.55
CA TYR A 6 13.17 3.60 6.16
C TYR A 6 12.66 4.83 6.91
N ASP A 7 13.51 5.49 7.66
CA ASP A 7 13.15 6.71 8.40
C ASP A 7 13.30 7.92 7.50
N ILE A 8 12.16 8.51 7.10
CA ILE A 8 12.12 9.70 6.25
C ILE A 8 12.53 10.95 7.03
N ASN A 9 12.20 11.02 8.31
CA ASN A 9 12.54 12.12 9.23
C ASN A 9 12.23 13.52 8.66
N GLY A 10 10.96 13.88 8.62
CA GLY A 10 10.47 15.19 8.18
C GLY A 10 9.80 15.16 6.80
N ALA A 11 9.94 16.23 6.03
CA ALA A 11 9.28 16.34 4.72
C ALA A 11 9.75 15.28 3.72
N LEU A 12 8.83 14.78 2.91
CA LEU A 12 9.13 13.85 1.84
C LEU A 12 9.80 14.60 0.67
N THR A 13 10.86 14.02 0.14
CA THR A 13 11.54 14.53 -1.05
C THR A 13 11.71 13.39 -2.07
N ALA A 14 11.88 13.75 -3.33
CA ALA A 14 12.15 12.76 -4.39
C ALA A 14 13.38 11.90 -4.10
N ALA A 15 14.43 12.48 -3.51
CA ALA A 15 15.63 11.75 -3.11
C ALA A 15 15.32 10.68 -2.05
N LYS A 16 14.52 10.99 -1.04
CA LYS A 16 14.12 10.04 0.01
C LYS A 16 13.27 8.88 -0.54
N ILE A 17 12.46 9.13 -1.56
CA ILE A 17 11.71 8.06 -2.26
C ILE A 17 12.69 7.12 -2.96
N LEU A 18 13.70 7.65 -3.65
CA LEU A 18 14.74 6.84 -4.31
C LEU A 18 15.57 6.04 -3.29
N GLU A 19 15.94 6.65 -2.16
CA GLU A 19 16.65 5.97 -1.08
C GLU A 19 15.80 4.84 -0.49
N GLN A 20 14.51 5.08 -0.30
CA GLN A 20 13.57 4.05 0.14
C GLN A 20 13.44 2.92 -0.89
N MET A 21 13.37 3.23 -2.20
CA MET A 21 13.40 2.21 -3.25
C MET A 21 14.69 1.38 -3.17
N ALA A 22 15.83 2.01 -2.94
CA ALA A 22 17.11 1.32 -2.83
C ALA A 22 17.14 0.30 -1.67
N THR A 23 16.31 0.48 -0.63
CA THR A 23 16.20 -0.51 0.46
C THR A 23 15.60 -1.84 0.02
N LEU A 24 14.89 -1.88 -1.12
CA LEU A 24 14.34 -3.10 -1.70
C LEU A 24 15.39 -3.93 -2.45
N GLY A 25 16.56 -3.36 -2.75
CA GLY A 25 17.65 -4.06 -3.44
C GLY A 25 17.23 -4.53 -4.82
N GLU A 26 17.46 -5.82 -5.12
CA GLU A 26 17.13 -6.42 -6.42
C GLU A 26 15.64 -6.31 -6.79
N MET A 27 14.74 -6.26 -5.79
CA MET A 27 13.31 -6.11 -6.01
C MET A 27 12.89 -4.72 -6.47
N ALA A 28 13.78 -3.74 -6.42
CA ALA A 28 13.52 -2.38 -6.92
C ALA A 28 13.39 -2.29 -8.46
N ALA A 29 13.80 -3.32 -9.18
CA ALA A 29 13.72 -3.35 -10.64
C ALA A 29 12.40 -3.86 -11.22
N GLN A 30 11.45 -4.28 -10.36
CA GLN A 30 10.21 -4.94 -10.79
C GLN A 30 8.99 -4.18 -10.28
N ASP A 31 7.87 -4.30 -10.97
CA ASP A 31 6.50 -3.83 -10.70
C ASP A 31 6.25 -3.20 -9.32
N LEU A 32 6.88 -2.05 -9.07
CA LEU A 32 6.75 -1.32 -7.81
C LEU A 32 5.47 -0.49 -7.82
N VAL A 33 4.81 -0.44 -6.67
CA VAL A 33 3.66 0.41 -6.40
C VAL A 33 3.93 1.22 -5.13
N LEU A 34 3.64 2.51 -5.19
CA LEU A 34 3.67 3.40 -4.03
C LEU A 34 2.26 3.52 -3.46
N ILE A 35 2.09 3.18 -2.19
CA ILE A 35 0.81 3.25 -1.48
C ILE A 35 0.93 4.29 -0.37
N THR A 36 -0.03 5.20 -0.31
CA THR A 36 -0.03 6.30 0.65
C THR A 36 -1.44 6.72 1.05
N SER A 37 -1.56 7.56 2.09
CA SER A 37 -2.84 8.19 2.43
C SER A 37 -3.20 9.31 1.46
N PRO A 38 -4.49 9.65 1.32
CA PRO A 38 -4.91 10.80 0.51
C PRO A 38 -4.32 12.12 0.98
N GLU A 39 -4.24 12.32 2.29
CA GLU A 39 -3.66 13.51 2.92
C GLU A 39 -2.18 13.67 2.56
N MET A 40 -1.42 12.60 2.75
CA MET A 40 0.00 12.56 2.42
C MET A 40 0.26 12.79 0.93
N PHE A 41 -0.64 12.28 0.06
CA PHE A 41 -0.55 12.49 -1.37
C PHE A 41 -0.67 13.96 -1.74
N VAL A 42 -1.68 14.65 -1.22
CA VAL A 42 -1.93 16.07 -1.55
C VAL A 42 -0.85 16.98 -0.95
N ASP A 43 -0.43 16.68 0.27
CA ASP A 43 0.47 17.55 1.04
C ASP A 43 1.94 17.40 0.64
N GLN A 44 2.42 16.19 0.46
CA GLN A 44 3.84 15.91 0.28
C GLN A 44 4.23 15.37 -1.10
N ILE A 45 3.34 14.64 -1.77
CA ILE A 45 3.68 13.96 -3.02
C ILE A 45 3.32 14.82 -4.23
N LEU A 46 2.12 15.37 -4.26
CA LEU A 46 1.65 16.18 -5.40
C LEU A 46 2.54 17.41 -5.69
N PRO A 47 3.13 18.10 -4.70
CA PRO A 47 4.03 19.21 -4.94
C PRO A 47 5.39 18.82 -5.55
N LEU A 48 5.75 17.53 -5.58
CA LEU A 48 7.03 17.10 -6.14
C LEU A 48 7.02 17.22 -7.67
N ASP A 49 8.06 17.85 -8.24
CA ASP A 49 8.20 18.04 -9.69
C ASP A 49 8.26 16.73 -10.48
N GLN A 50 8.70 15.64 -9.84
CA GLN A 50 8.85 14.31 -10.42
C GLN A 50 7.53 13.54 -10.53
N VAL A 51 6.46 14.06 -9.93
CA VAL A 51 5.14 13.43 -10.02
C VAL A 51 4.52 13.72 -11.38
N LEU A 52 4.17 12.66 -12.08
CA LEU A 52 3.54 12.70 -13.38
C LEU A 52 2.02 12.66 -13.19
N THR A 53 1.37 13.80 -13.44
CA THR A 53 -0.08 13.94 -13.46
C THR A 53 -0.62 13.98 -14.89
N LEU A 54 -1.93 13.85 -15.05
CA LEU A 54 -2.60 13.90 -16.34
C LEU A 54 -2.29 15.20 -17.12
N ASP A 55 -2.24 16.31 -16.42
CA ASP A 55 -1.98 17.64 -17.01
C ASP A 55 -0.58 17.76 -17.60
N LYS A 56 0.39 17.07 -17.03
CA LYS A 56 1.78 17.09 -17.52
C LYS A 56 2.03 16.15 -18.69
N TYR A 57 1.28 15.05 -18.83
CA TYR A 57 1.58 13.98 -19.77
C TYR A 57 0.42 13.56 -20.70
N GLY A 58 -0.73 14.24 -20.63
CA GLY A 58 -1.88 13.99 -21.50
C GLY A 58 -2.57 12.64 -21.24
N PRO A 59 -3.36 12.14 -22.21
CA PRO A 59 -4.22 10.95 -22.02
C PRO A 59 -3.48 9.64 -21.75
N ALA A 60 -2.17 9.58 -21.99
CA ALA A 60 -1.34 8.41 -21.68
C ALA A 60 -0.93 8.35 -20.21
N ALA A 61 -1.22 9.41 -19.43
CA ALA A 61 -1.01 9.37 -18.00
C ALA A 61 -2.01 8.43 -17.33
N THR A 62 -1.56 7.82 -16.37
CA THR A 62 -1.94 6.74 -15.45
C THR A 62 -3.42 6.55 -15.04
N ILE A 63 -4.36 7.42 -15.43
CA ILE A 63 -5.78 7.27 -15.09
C ILE A 63 -6.41 6.00 -15.71
N LEU A 64 -5.87 5.52 -16.83
CA LEU A 64 -6.33 4.28 -17.46
C LEU A 64 -6.14 3.03 -16.59
N ASN A 65 -5.26 3.08 -15.59
CA ASN A 65 -4.95 1.96 -14.72
C ASN A 65 -5.46 2.16 -13.27
N GLY A 66 -6.30 3.16 -13.03
CA GLY A 66 -6.85 3.43 -11.69
C GLY A 66 -5.88 4.09 -10.71
N SER A 67 -4.69 4.51 -11.15
CA SER A 67 -3.77 5.32 -10.36
C SER A 67 -3.94 6.80 -10.67
N LEU A 68 -3.88 7.67 -9.66
CA LEU A 68 -4.06 9.11 -9.82
C LEU A 68 -2.82 9.81 -10.41
N ALA A 69 -1.65 9.24 -10.18
CA ALA A 69 -0.37 9.79 -10.59
C ALA A 69 0.69 8.68 -10.62
N SER A 70 1.87 8.98 -11.15
CA SER A 70 3.03 8.11 -11.05
C SER A 70 4.29 8.91 -10.68
N ILE A 71 5.22 8.26 -10.01
CA ILE A 71 6.53 8.82 -9.67
C ILE A 71 7.61 7.76 -9.92
N PHE A 72 8.67 8.13 -10.64
CA PHE A 72 9.74 7.21 -11.04
C PHE A 72 9.26 5.90 -11.67
N GLY A 73 8.17 5.97 -12.46
CA GLY A 73 7.57 4.79 -13.09
C GLY A 73 6.69 3.93 -12.16
N MET A 74 6.57 4.28 -10.88
CA MET A 74 5.68 3.62 -9.93
C MET A 74 4.32 4.29 -9.95
N PRO A 75 3.22 3.55 -10.16
CA PRO A 75 1.87 4.07 -9.94
C PRO A 75 1.65 4.36 -8.46
N ILE A 76 0.92 5.44 -8.18
CA ILE A 76 0.55 5.85 -6.82
C ILE A 76 -0.88 5.40 -6.56
N VAL A 77 -1.05 4.62 -5.49
CA VAL A 77 -2.34 4.11 -5.03
C VAL A 77 -2.68 4.73 -3.69
N LEU A 78 -3.87 5.34 -3.60
CA LEU A 78 -4.34 5.89 -2.35
C LEU A 78 -5.03 4.81 -1.51
N SER A 79 -4.70 4.77 -0.24
CA SER A 79 -5.28 3.82 0.70
C SER A 79 -5.55 4.51 2.04
N ARG A 80 -6.80 4.42 2.50
CA ARG A 80 -7.18 4.88 3.84
C ARG A 80 -6.62 4.04 4.98
N TYR A 81 -6.00 2.89 4.67
CA TYR A 81 -5.34 2.05 5.67
C TYR A 81 -3.92 2.52 6.00
N VAL A 82 -3.35 3.39 5.16
CA VAL A 82 -2.17 4.16 5.50
C VAL A 82 -2.67 5.46 6.14
N ASP A 83 -2.64 5.53 7.45
CA ASP A 83 -3.21 6.64 8.23
C ASP A 83 -2.15 7.72 8.53
N ILE A 84 -2.56 8.81 9.15
CA ILE A 84 -1.71 9.90 9.66
C ILE A 84 -1.40 9.74 11.17
N LYS A 85 -1.79 8.61 11.75
CA LYS A 85 -1.70 8.33 13.20
C LYS A 85 -0.52 7.44 13.55
N TYR A 86 0.66 7.79 13.05
CA TYR A 86 1.89 7.09 13.37
C TYR A 86 2.79 7.93 14.25
N ASN A 87 3.51 7.29 15.16
CA ASN A 87 4.57 7.91 15.93
C ASN A 87 5.88 8.00 15.13
N ALA A 88 6.88 8.70 15.69
CA ALA A 88 8.18 8.86 15.07
C ALA A 88 8.92 7.54 14.78
N GLY A 89 8.57 6.45 15.46
CA GLY A 89 9.10 5.11 15.21
C GLY A 89 8.34 4.30 14.16
N GLY A 90 7.34 4.92 13.49
CA GLY A 90 6.52 4.28 12.47
C GLY A 90 5.51 3.26 13.03
N GLY A 91 5.26 3.28 14.33
CA GLY A 91 4.20 2.49 14.97
C GLY A 91 2.88 3.26 14.96
N TYR A 92 1.77 2.55 14.76
CA TYR A 92 0.44 3.15 14.84
C TYR A 92 0.16 3.62 16.26
N ASP A 93 -0.25 4.88 16.39
CA ASP A 93 -0.49 5.53 17.66
C ASP A 93 -1.74 6.41 17.53
N HIS A 94 -2.76 6.15 18.36
CA HIS A 94 -3.99 6.92 18.36
C HIS A 94 -3.84 8.36 18.87
N VAL A 95 -2.71 8.68 19.51
CA VAL A 95 -2.46 9.97 20.15
C VAL A 95 -1.76 10.95 19.21
N THR A 96 -0.79 10.46 18.46
CA THR A 96 -0.04 11.26 17.48
C THR A 96 -0.84 11.33 16.17
N THR A 97 -1.09 12.52 15.64
CA THR A 97 -1.94 12.71 14.44
C THR A 97 -1.24 13.48 13.33
N ASP A 98 0.06 13.70 13.46
CA ASP A 98 0.85 14.58 12.58
C ASP A 98 1.89 13.83 11.73
N ARG A 99 1.91 12.50 11.81
CA ARG A 99 2.89 11.70 11.09
C ARG A 99 2.24 10.61 10.26
N SER A 100 2.70 10.52 9.04
CA SER A 100 2.28 9.50 8.07
C SER A 100 3.48 8.75 7.53
N GLY A 101 3.27 8.01 6.46
CA GLY A 101 4.31 7.29 5.76
C GLY A 101 3.89 6.85 4.38
N ILE A 102 4.83 6.29 3.68
CA ILE A 102 4.62 5.70 2.35
C ILE A 102 5.06 4.25 2.34
N LEU A 103 4.30 3.42 1.66
CA LEU A 103 4.62 2.02 1.46
C LEU A 103 5.03 1.80 0.00
N ILE A 104 6.21 1.29 -0.23
CA ILE A 104 6.64 0.84 -1.56
C ILE A 104 6.64 -0.68 -1.55
N ALA A 105 5.84 -1.28 -2.42
CA ALA A 105 5.68 -2.72 -2.49
C ALA A 105 5.94 -3.23 -3.91
N ASN A 106 6.59 -4.38 -4.00
CA ASN A 106 6.74 -5.12 -5.24
C ASN A 106 5.52 -6.03 -5.40
N MET A 107 4.63 -5.68 -6.32
CA MET A 107 3.36 -6.39 -6.53
C MET A 107 3.55 -7.77 -7.14
N SER A 108 4.58 -7.99 -7.95
CA SER A 108 4.86 -9.27 -8.58
C SER A 108 5.24 -10.36 -7.57
N SER A 109 5.71 -9.95 -6.38
CA SER A 109 6.08 -10.86 -5.29
C SER A 109 4.88 -11.39 -4.50
N TYR A 110 3.67 -10.87 -4.74
CA TYR A 110 2.49 -11.27 -4.00
C TYR A 110 1.57 -12.14 -4.86
N LYS A 111 1.07 -13.22 -4.27
CA LYS A 111 0.09 -14.13 -4.90
C LYS A 111 -1.10 -14.32 -3.98
N LEU A 112 -2.28 -14.26 -4.57
CA LEU A 112 -3.52 -14.61 -3.89
C LEU A 112 -3.75 -16.12 -4.05
N TYR A 113 -3.72 -16.83 -2.94
CA TYR A 113 -4.06 -18.25 -2.89
C TYR A 113 -5.47 -18.40 -2.39
N GLU A 114 -6.29 -19.12 -3.14
CA GLU A 114 -7.66 -19.43 -2.77
C GLU A 114 -7.76 -20.94 -2.53
N LYS A 115 -8.02 -21.31 -1.28
CA LYS A 115 -8.22 -22.71 -0.89
C LYS A 115 -9.67 -23.15 -1.15
N GLN A 116 -10.60 -22.22 -0.95
CA GLN A 116 -12.02 -22.47 -1.11
C GLN A 116 -12.69 -21.19 -1.62
N GLY A 117 -13.37 -21.30 -2.76
CA GLY A 117 -14.25 -20.26 -3.26
C GLY A 117 -15.44 -20.01 -2.34
N ILE A 118 -16.31 -19.12 -2.73
CA ILE A 118 -17.54 -18.84 -1.96
C ILE A 118 -18.39 -20.11 -1.95
N ALA A 119 -18.55 -20.73 -0.78
CA ALA A 119 -19.50 -21.79 -0.53
C ALA A 119 -20.65 -21.25 0.30
N ILE A 120 -21.87 -21.47 -0.17
CA ILE A 120 -23.10 -21.08 0.54
C ILE A 120 -23.80 -22.36 0.97
N GLU A 121 -23.97 -22.51 2.27
CA GLU A 121 -24.68 -23.62 2.88
C GLU A 121 -25.97 -23.08 3.53
N THR A 122 -27.07 -23.77 3.31
CA THR A 122 -28.36 -23.43 3.91
C THR A 122 -28.83 -24.57 4.80
N ALA A 123 -29.17 -24.25 6.02
CA ALA A 123 -29.79 -25.18 6.95
C ALA A 123 -31.14 -24.63 7.41
N ARG A 124 -32.15 -25.50 7.50
CA ARG A 124 -33.45 -25.14 8.08
C ARG A 124 -33.55 -25.76 9.47
N GLU A 125 -33.85 -24.96 10.44
CA GLU A 125 -34.12 -25.43 11.79
C GLU A 125 -35.59 -25.80 11.94
N PRO A 126 -35.93 -27.08 12.09
CA PRO A 126 -37.35 -27.53 12.09
C PRO A 126 -38.15 -26.99 13.25
N ALA A 127 -37.50 -26.72 14.40
CA ALA A 127 -38.14 -26.28 15.63
C ALA A 127 -38.61 -24.81 15.59
N SER A 128 -37.82 -23.94 14.96
CA SER A 128 -38.08 -22.50 14.87
C SER A 128 -38.62 -22.07 13.50
N GLY A 129 -38.49 -22.92 12.48
CA GLY A 129 -38.76 -22.56 11.08
C GLY A 129 -37.75 -21.60 10.47
N ALA A 130 -36.70 -21.24 11.20
CA ALA A 130 -35.65 -20.34 10.74
C ALA A 130 -34.78 -20.98 9.66
N MET A 131 -34.32 -20.16 8.72
CA MET A 131 -33.36 -20.58 7.72
C MET A 131 -32.01 -19.94 8.06
N GLU A 132 -31.01 -20.78 8.29
CA GLU A 132 -29.64 -20.36 8.49
C GLU A 132 -28.89 -20.39 7.14
N ILE A 133 -28.20 -19.30 6.80
CA ILE A 133 -27.39 -19.20 5.60
C ILE A 133 -25.96 -18.92 6.03
N VAL A 134 -25.05 -19.83 5.76
CA VAL A 134 -23.63 -19.69 6.07
C VAL A 134 -22.84 -19.51 4.77
N SER A 135 -22.09 -18.42 4.67
CA SER A 135 -21.19 -18.17 3.55
C SER A 135 -19.74 -18.28 4.02
N THR A 136 -18.99 -19.14 3.38
CA THR A 136 -17.55 -19.35 3.70
C THR A 136 -16.68 -19.07 2.51
N LEU A 137 -15.55 -18.36 2.76
CA LEU A 137 -14.51 -18.06 1.79
C LEU A 137 -13.15 -18.23 2.46
N ARG A 138 -12.23 -18.95 1.84
CA ARG A 138 -10.88 -19.16 2.36
C ARG A 138 -9.84 -18.76 1.34
N ARG A 139 -9.22 -17.60 1.54
CA ARG A 139 -8.13 -17.10 0.72
C ARG A 139 -7.04 -16.46 1.59
N VAL A 140 -5.82 -16.42 1.05
CA VAL A 140 -4.67 -15.76 1.70
C VAL A 140 -3.84 -15.06 0.64
N LEU A 141 -3.43 -13.83 0.93
CA LEU A 141 -2.43 -13.10 0.17
C LEU A 141 -1.06 -13.39 0.79
N ASN A 142 -0.17 -13.97 0.04
CA ASN A 142 1.15 -14.31 0.53
C ASN A 142 2.23 -14.07 -0.52
N SER A 143 3.46 -13.84 -0.06
CA SER A 143 4.66 -13.85 -0.89
C SER A 143 5.35 -15.21 -0.73
N PRO A 144 5.52 -15.99 -1.80
CA PRO A 144 6.19 -17.29 -1.71
C PRO A 144 7.65 -17.20 -1.29
N ASP A 145 8.32 -16.10 -1.61
CA ASP A 145 9.71 -15.87 -1.21
C ASP A 145 9.79 -14.97 0.02
N GLN A 146 9.73 -15.58 1.20
CA GLN A 146 9.80 -14.87 2.48
C GLN A 146 11.19 -14.89 3.14
N SER A 147 12.14 -15.63 2.59
CA SER A 147 13.38 -15.92 3.31
C SER A 147 14.43 -14.81 3.17
N THR A 148 14.52 -14.16 2.01
CA THR A 148 15.57 -13.21 1.68
C THR A 148 15.08 -11.93 1.02
N ALA A 149 13.92 -11.96 0.38
CA ALA A 149 13.42 -10.86 -0.43
C ALA A 149 12.84 -9.71 0.42
N LYS A 150 13.31 -8.54 0.14
CA LYS A 150 12.79 -7.29 0.69
C LYS A 150 11.63 -6.80 -0.19
N ASN A 151 10.46 -7.42 -0.06
CA ASN A 151 9.34 -7.18 -0.97
C ASN A 151 8.57 -5.89 -0.67
N VAL A 152 8.75 -5.34 0.52
CA VAL A 152 8.05 -4.15 0.99
C VAL A 152 9.00 -3.26 1.77
N SER A 153 8.99 -1.98 1.46
CA SER A 153 9.66 -0.93 2.22
C SER A 153 8.64 0.02 2.84
N TRP A 154 8.68 0.17 4.15
CA TRP A 154 7.87 1.12 4.90
C TRP A 154 8.70 2.38 5.21
N GLY A 155 8.41 3.46 4.50
CA GLY A 155 8.93 4.78 4.82
C GLY A 155 8.03 5.46 5.84
N TYR A 156 8.56 5.80 7.00
CA TYR A 156 7.80 6.34 8.12
C TYR A 156 8.36 7.70 8.58
N ASN A 157 7.71 8.31 9.57
CA ASN A 157 8.14 9.56 10.19
C ASN A 157 8.11 10.76 9.24
N THR A 158 7.15 10.78 8.33
CA THR A 158 6.87 11.94 7.48
C THR A 158 5.90 12.84 8.22
N VAL A 159 6.24 14.11 8.34
CA VAL A 159 5.36 15.12 8.97
C VAL A 159 4.31 15.55 7.95
N THR A 160 3.03 15.44 8.30
CA THR A 160 1.88 15.99 7.58
C THR A 160 1.43 17.25 8.30
N PHE A 161 1.02 18.25 7.53
CA PHE A 161 0.55 19.55 8.07
C PHE A 161 -0.96 19.53 8.31
#